data_e3bcf0585bc4c253b4ccf9eab2e0f0bd
#
_entry.id   e3bcf0585bc4c253b4ccf9eab2e0f0bd
#
_cell.length_a   1.000
_cell.length_b   1.000
_cell.length_c   1.000
_cell.angle_alpha   90.00
_cell.angle_beta   90.00
_cell.angle_gamma   90.00
#
_symmetry.space_group_name_H-M   'P 1'
#
loop_
_entity.id
_entity.type
_entity.pdbx_description
1 polymer ?
#
loop_
_entity_poly.entity_id
_entity_poly.type
_entity_poly.pdbx_seq_one_letter_code
_entity_poly.pdbx_strand_id
1 'polypeptide(L)'
;MPVPLTAAVAQPDCVPLDVAANAVVHAEAIGRAGARLVVFPELSLTGYDLAAPAVSPDDPRLRPIVTACREAGATALVGAPVRAADGREYIATLAVTGEGASVVYRKMWLHGEESDRFTPGEKPEVLVIDGLRLGLAVCYDAAVPEHAAATAALGIDAYVASTLYGPGPEQAARRDGHMNRAALAHGVWAVLATAAGPSGVYALTSGGSGIWAPDGTPTAQAGPEPAAVVTATVGPARPGH
;
A
#
# COMPACT_ATOMS: atom_id res chain seq x y z
N MET A 1 -21.11 -14.53 -1.18
CA MET A 1 -19.95 -14.74 -2.09
C MET A 1 -19.24 -13.40 -2.21
N PRO A 2 -17.91 -13.36 -2.25
CA PRO A 2 -17.19 -12.10 -2.43
C PRO A 2 -17.58 -11.45 -3.76
N VAL A 3 -17.73 -10.12 -3.74
CA VAL A 3 -18.12 -9.33 -4.90
C VAL A 3 -16.86 -8.65 -5.45
N PRO A 4 -16.62 -8.68 -6.78
CA PRO A 4 -15.54 -7.93 -7.37
C PRO A 4 -15.61 -6.45 -6.99
N LEU A 5 -14.48 -5.84 -6.65
CA LEU A 5 -14.39 -4.42 -6.34
C LEU A 5 -13.44 -3.69 -7.30
N THR A 6 -13.67 -2.40 -7.50
CA THR A 6 -12.69 -1.54 -8.16
C THR A 6 -11.60 -1.20 -7.15
N ALA A 7 -10.37 -1.61 -7.46
CA ALA A 7 -9.16 -1.21 -6.75
C ALA A 7 -8.44 -0.12 -7.53
N ALA A 8 -7.90 0.85 -6.82
CA ALA A 8 -7.02 1.89 -7.35
C ALA A 8 -5.66 1.82 -6.65
N VAL A 9 -4.62 2.12 -7.40
CA VAL A 9 -3.29 2.39 -6.86
C VAL A 9 -2.91 3.82 -7.23
N ALA A 10 -2.51 4.58 -6.22
CA ALA A 10 -2.18 5.99 -6.36
C ALA A 10 -0.69 6.21 -6.05
N GLN A 11 -0.08 7.14 -6.78
CA GLN A 11 1.28 7.62 -6.55
C GLN A 11 1.26 9.15 -6.41
N PRO A 12 0.79 9.65 -5.23
CA PRO A 12 0.62 11.08 -5.00
C PRO A 12 1.97 11.82 -4.98
N ASP A 13 1.92 13.12 -5.23
CA ASP A 13 3.02 13.99 -4.81
C ASP A 13 3.21 13.91 -3.30
N CYS A 14 4.45 13.92 -2.86
CA CYS A 14 4.79 13.85 -1.45
C CYS A 14 5.39 15.17 -0.96
N VAL A 15 4.80 15.73 0.09
CA VAL A 15 5.39 16.85 0.84
C VAL A 15 6.12 16.26 2.06
N PRO A 16 7.46 16.29 2.09
CA PRO A 16 8.22 15.66 3.16
C PRO A 16 7.80 16.16 4.54
N LEU A 17 7.54 15.21 5.46
CA LEU A 17 7.17 15.43 6.86
C LEU A 17 5.87 16.19 7.11
N ASP A 18 5.13 16.59 6.08
CA ASP A 18 3.86 17.31 6.22
C ASP A 18 2.65 16.38 6.05
N VAL A 19 2.26 15.75 7.16
CA VAL A 19 1.10 14.84 7.20
C VAL A 19 -0.19 15.56 6.77
N ALA A 20 -0.36 16.85 7.10
CA ALA A 20 -1.59 17.57 6.76
C ALA A 20 -1.69 17.82 5.25
N ALA A 21 -0.60 18.29 4.62
CA ALA A 21 -0.54 18.47 3.17
C ALA A 21 -0.71 17.13 2.45
N ASN A 22 -0.01 16.08 2.88
CA ASN A 22 -0.14 14.76 2.29
C ASN A 22 -1.56 14.19 2.43
N ALA A 23 -2.24 14.41 3.56
CA ALA A 23 -3.64 13.99 3.73
C ALA A 23 -4.59 14.67 2.74
N VAL A 24 -4.36 15.93 2.38
CA VAL A 24 -5.14 16.61 1.33
C VAL A 24 -4.91 15.99 -0.03
N VAL A 25 -3.64 15.76 -0.41
CA VAL A 25 -3.29 15.13 -1.70
C VAL A 25 -3.86 13.70 -1.79
N HIS A 26 -3.83 12.94 -0.68
CA HIS A 26 -4.47 11.61 -0.61
C HIS A 26 -5.99 11.70 -0.82
N ALA A 27 -6.65 12.66 -0.17
CA ALA A 27 -8.08 12.87 -0.30
C ALA A 27 -8.48 13.20 -1.76
N GLU A 28 -7.71 14.03 -2.44
CA GLU A 28 -7.90 14.34 -3.87
C GLU A 28 -7.73 13.09 -4.75
N ALA A 29 -6.71 12.26 -4.47
CA ALA A 29 -6.50 11.00 -5.19
C ALA A 29 -7.66 10.02 -4.98
N ILE A 30 -8.22 9.91 -3.76
CA ILE A 30 -9.41 9.10 -3.45
C ILE A 30 -10.61 9.59 -4.26
N GLY A 31 -10.86 10.89 -4.30
CA GLY A 31 -11.96 11.48 -5.07
C GLY A 31 -11.85 11.19 -6.56
N ARG A 32 -10.62 11.23 -7.12
CA ARG A 32 -10.38 10.90 -8.54
C ARG A 32 -10.46 9.42 -8.85
N ALA A 33 -10.17 8.55 -7.89
CA ALA A 33 -10.08 7.12 -8.10
C ALA A 33 -11.42 6.47 -8.46
N GLY A 34 -12.53 6.94 -7.88
CA GLY A 34 -13.84 6.31 -8.05
C GLY A 34 -13.83 4.81 -7.68
N ALA A 35 -13.02 4.42 -6.70
CA ALA A 35 -12.73 3.04 -6.37
C ALA A 35 -13.13 2.70 -4.93
N ARG A 36 -13.43 1.43 -4.69
CA ARG A 36 -13.81 0.91 -3.37
C ARG A 36 -12.59 0.72 -2.45
N LEU A 37 -11.43 0.43 -3.04
CA LEU A 37 -10.13 0.34 -2.40
C LEU A 37 -9.16 1.31 -3.09
N VAL A 38 -8.45 2.14 -2.32
CA VAL A 38 -7.38 3.00 -2.83
C VAL A 38 -6.11 2.74 -2.03
N VAL A 39 -5.06 2.28 -2.71
CA VAL A 39 -3.77 1.93 -2.07
C VAL A 39 -2.76 3.02 -2.35
N PHE A 40 -2.05 3.43 -1.31
CA PHE A 40 -0.99 4.44 -1.33
C PHE A 40 0.38 3.83 -1.00
N PRO A 41 1.49 4.51 -1.35
CA PRO A 41 2.85 4.02 -1.10
C PRO A 41 3.19 3.84 0.38
N GLU A 42 4.30 3.12 0.63
CA GLU A 42 4.94 3.05 1.94
C GLU A 42 5.26 4.47 2.46
N LEU A 43 4.98 4.70 3.76
CA LEU A 43 5.21 5.99 4.44
C LEU A 43 4.60 7.21 3.68
N SER A 44 3.54 7.00 2.92
CA SER A 44 2.95 8.03 2.05
C SER A 44 2.44 9.28 2.79
N LEU A 45 2.15 9.16 4.08
CA LEU A 45 1.72 10.30 4.91
C LEU A 45 2.88 11.20 5.35
N THR A 46 4.11 10.71 5.35
CA THR A 46 5.29 11.44 5.82
C THR A 46 6.36 11.64 4.76
N GLY A 47 6.27 10.88 3.66
CA GLY A 47 7.41 10.58 2.82
C GLY A 47 8.34 9.57 3.50
N TYR A 48 9.25 8.97 2.72
CA TYR A 48 10.20 8.00 3.24
C TYR A 48 11.34 8.71 3.99
N ASP A 49 11.05 9.07 5.22
CA ASP A 49 12.01 9.62 6.17
C ASP A 49 11.89 8.84 7.49
N LEU A 50 12.95 8.12 7.85
CA LEU A 50 12.95 7.27 9.04
C LEU A 50 12.97 8.10 10.34
N ALA A 51 13.21 9.41 10.29
CA ALA A 51 13.10 10.32 11.42
C ALA A 51 11.69 10.92 11.58
N ALA A 52 10.78 10.68 10.63
CA ALA A 52 9.43 11.23 10.67
C ALA A 52 8.69 10.86 11.97
N PRO A 53 7.99 11.81 12.62
CA PRO A 53 7.18 11.50 13.81
C PRO A 53 6.12 10.45 13.53
N ALA A 54 5.84 9.60 14.53
CA ALA A 54 4.76 8.63 14.45
C ALA A 54 3.39 9.31 14.30
N VAL A 55 2.52 8.73 13.47
CA VAL A 55 1.14 9.18 13.23
C VAL A 55 0.19 8.27 13.98
N SER A 56 -0.70 8.84 14.80
CA SER A 56 -1.77 8.09 15.44
C SER A 56 -2.93 7.85 14.48
N PRO A 57 -3.66 6.72 14.56
CA PRO A 57 -4.93 6.56 13.86
C PRO A 57 -5.95 7.67 14.18
N ASP A 58 -5.91 8.23 15.38
CA ASP A 58 -6.79 9.33 15.81
C ASP A 58 -6.26 10.73 15.46
N ASP A 59 -5.19 10.82 14.68
CA ASP A 59 -4.59 12.10 14.31
C ASP A 59 -5.59 12.97 13.53
N PRO A 60 -5.91 14.20 14.01
CA PRO A 60 -6.88 15.06 13.35
C PRO A 60 -6.47 15.49 11.93
N ARG A 61 -5.19 15.40 11.58
CA ARG A 61 -4.67 15.67 10.22
C ARG A 61 -5.17 14.65 9.20
N LEU A 62 -5.63 13.46 9.62
CA LEU A 62 -6.23 12.44 8.73
C LEU A 62 -7.67 12.76 8.32
N ARG A 63 -8.30 13.79 8.89
CA ARG A 63 -9.69 14.15 8.60
C ARG A 63 -10.01 14.33 7.11
N PRO A 64 -9.17 14.95 6.25
CA PRO A 64 -9.42 15.03 4.81
C PRO A 64 -9.61 13.64 4.18
N ILE A 65 -8.76 12.66 4.53
CA ILE A 65 -8.84 11.29 4.01
C ILE A 65 -10.15 10.61 4.48
N VAL A 66 -10.47 10.73 5.77
CA VAL A 66 -11.71 10.17 6.34
C VAL A 66 -12.95 10.73 5.62
N THR A 67 -12.96 12.04 5.35
CA THR A 67 -14.06 12.70 4.63
C THR A 67 -14.15 12.17 3.19
N ALA A 68 -13.04 12.12 2.45
CA ALA A 68 -13.01 11.60 1.08
C ALA A 68 -13.44 10.12 1.02
N CYS A 69 -13.00 9.30 1.97
CA CYS A 69 -13.43 7.91 2.07
C CYS A 69 -14.93 7.78 2.33
N ARG A 70 -15.50 8.65 3.17
CA ARG A 70 -16.95 8.67 3.43
C ARG A 70 -17.74 9.04 2.19
N GLU A 71 -17.32 10.07 1.47
CA GLU A 71 -18.00 10.57 0.27
C GLU A 71 -17.93 9.56 -0.88
N ALA A 72 -16.79 8.89 -1.04
CA ALA A 72 -16.57 7.88 -2.08
C ALA A 72 -17.06 6.47 -1.70
N GLY A 73 -17.44 6.20 -0.45
CA GLY A 73 -17.68 4.85 0.05
C GLY A 73 -16.43 3.96 -0.01
N ALA A 74 -15.23 4.56 0.08
CA ALA A 74 -13.95 3.90 -0.13
C ALA A 74 -13.26 3.50 1.17
N THR A 75 -12.31 2.56 1.05
CA THR A 75 -11.27 2.29 2.04
C THR A 75 -9.93 2.68 1.44
N ALA A 76 -9.17 3.54 2.11
CA ALA A 76 -7.82 3.92 1.74
C ALA A 76 -6.79 3.18 2.61
N LEU A 77 -5.75 2.61 1.98
CA LEU A 77 -4.58 2.06 2.66
C LEU A 77 -3.44 3.06 2.54
N VAL A 78 -3.05 3.67 3.66
CA VAL A 78 -2.01 4.72 3.70
C VAL A 78 -0.85 4.29 4.59
N GLY A 79 0.38 4.65 4.23
CA GLY A 79 1.59 4.30 4.96
C GLY A 79 2.02 5.38 5.95
N ALA A 80 2.41 4.97 7.17
CA ALA A 80 2.97 5.87 8.18
C ALA A 80 3.86 5.13 9.19
N PRO A 81 4.80 5.84 9.86
CA PRO A 81 5.33 5.37 11.13
C PRO A 81 4.23 5.42 12.18
N VAL A 82 4.08 4.37 12.98
CA VAL A 82 3.10 4.34 14.10
C VAL A 82 3.77 3.92 15.39
N ARG A 83 3.23 4.38 16.54
CA ARG A 83 3.68 3.96 17.86
C ARG A 83 2.59 3.15 18.54
N ALA A 84 2.94 1.96 19.02
CA ALA A 84 2.03 1.12 19.79
C ALA A 84 1.97 1.57 21.26
N ALA A 85 1.00 1.05 22.01
CA ALA A 85 0.79 1.39 23.41
C ALA A 85 1.97 1.00 24.32
N ASP A 86 2.77 0.00 23.93
CA ASP A 86 3.98 -0.43 24.61
C ASP A 86 5.23 0.43 24.29
N GLY A 87 5.06 1.48 23.46
CA GLY A 87 6.10 2.41 23.06
C GLY A 87 6.91 1.98 21.84
N ARG A 88 6.76 0.74 21.36
CA ARG A 88 7.43 0.27 20.12
C ARG A 88 6.90 1.02 18.91
N GLU A 89 7.78 1.27 17.95
CA GLU A 89 7.41 1.93 16.69
C GLU A 89 7.49 0.95 15.52
N TYR A 90 6.64 1.17 14.53
CA TYR A 90 6.48 0.30 13.36
C TYR A 90 6.33 1.13 12.10
N ILE A 91 6.83 0.63 10.97
CA ILE A 91 6.35 1.05 9.65
C ILE A 91 5.04 0.30 9.40
N ALA A 92 3.95 1.03 9.19
CA ALA A 92 2.63 0.43 9.18
C ALA A 92 1.74 0.92 8.04
N THR A 93 0.72 0.09 7.75
CA THR A 93 -0.40 0.48 6.91
C THR A 93 -1.61 0.78 7.81
N LEU A 94 -2.20 1.96 7.62
CA LEU A 94 -3.48 2.31 8.20
C LEU A 94 -4.57 2.11 7.15
N ALA A 95 -5.67 1.46 7.54
CA ALA A 95 -6.90 1.51 6.78
C ALA A 95 -7.72 2.71 7.27
N VAL A 96 -8.06 3.61 6.34
CA VAL A 96 -8.90 4.77 6.58
C VAL A 96 -10.23 4.57 5.87
N THR A 97 -11.32 4.73 6.61
CA THR A 97 -12.69 4.66 6.12
C THR A 97 -13.45 5.95 6.44
N GLY A 98 -14.72 6.04 6.07
CA GLY A 98 -15.58 7.16 6.47
C GLY A 98 -15.84 7.24 7.99
N GLU A 99 -15.46 6.24 8.77
CA GLU A 99 -15.63 6.16 10.22
C GLU A 99 -14.36 6.56 10.99
N GLY A 100 -13.18 6.48 10.34
CA GLY A 100 -11.89 6.78 10.97
C GLY A 100 -10.76 5.93 10.39
N ALA A 101 -9.64 5.87 11.13
CA ALA A 101 -8.47 5.09 10.75
C ALA A 101 -8.12 4.04 11.80
N SER A 102 -7.49 2.95 11.35
CA SER A 102 -6.96 1.90 12.22
C SER A 102 -5.69 1.31 11.62
N VAL A 103 -4.77 0.84 12.48
CA VAL A 103 -3.59 0.10 12.02
C VAL A 103 -4.02 -1.31 11.63
N VAL A 104 -3.81 -1.68 10.37
CA VAL A 104 -4.21 -2.99 9.84
C VAL A 104 -3.03 -3.89 9.50
N TYR A 105 -1.82 -3.32 9.40
CA TYR A 105 -0.61 -4.10 9.14
C TYR A 105 0.63 -3.38 9.66
N ARG A 106 1.64 -4.15 10.07
CA ARG A 106 2.98 -3.71 10.45
C ARG A 106 4.00 -4.45 9.59
N LYS A 107 4.92 -3.72 8.97
CA LYS A 107 5.97 -4.29 8.12
C LYS A 107 6.74 -5.37 8.86
N MET A 108 6.83 -6.56 8.28
CA MET A 108 7.48 -7.72 8.90
C MET A 108 8.97 -7.78 8.59
N TRP A 109 9.36 -7.44 7.37
CA TRP A 109 10.75 -7.52 6.91
C TRP A 109 11.31 -6.11 6.77
N LEU A 110 12.07 -5.69 7.78
CA LEU A 110 12.73 -4.40 7.78
C LEU A 110 13.94 -4.42 6.85
N HIS A 111 14.26 -3.30 6.23
CA HIS A 111 15.35 -3.15 5.28
C HIS A 111 16.31 -2.03 5.69
N GLY A 112 17.62 -2.32 5.63
CA GLY A 112 18.66 -1.33 5.95
C GLY A 112 18.51 -0.75 7.35
N GLU A 113 18.55 0.56 7.46
CA GLU A 113 18.52 1.33 8.71
C GLU A 113 17.14 1.35 9.41
N GLU A 114 16.10 0.78 8.79
CA GLU A 114 14.78 0.73 9.41
C GLU A 114 14.80 0.03 10.78
N SER A 115 15.64 -1.00 10.94
CA SER A 115 15.79 -1.75 12.19
C SER A 115 16.40 -0.95 13.35
N ASP A 116 17.02 0.19 13.08
CA ASP A 116 17.58 1.05 14.14
C ASP A 116 16.49 1.75 14.95
N ARG A 117 15.30 1.88 14.37
CA ARG A 117 14.15 2.52 15.00
C ARG A 117 12.93 1.62 15.12
N PHE A 118 12.61 0.89 14.06
CA PHE A 118 11.34 0.18 13.99
C PHE A 118 11.45 -1.28 14.45
N THR A 119 10.37 -1.77 15.01
CA THR A 119 10.19 -3.18 15.36
C THR A 119 9.49 -3.89 14.19
N PRO A 120 9.92 -5.11 13.80
CA PRO A 120 9.20 -5.89 12.79
C PRO A 120 7.82 -6.31 13.28
N GLY A 121 6.86 -6.37 12.35
CA GLY A 121 5.56 -6.99 12.59
C GLY A 121 5.69 -8.49 12.82
N GLU A 122 4.75 -9.09 13.54
CA GLU A 122 4.88 -10.47 14.03
C GLU A 122 4.32 -11.51 13.06
N LYS A 123 3.32 -11.14 12.25
CA LYS A 123 2.59 -12.08 11.38
C LYS A 123 1.98 -11.41 10.15
N PRO A 124 1.69 -12.17 9.08
CA PRO A 124 0.89 -11.68 7.98
C PRO A 124 -0.53 -11.33 8.44
N GLU A 125 -1.12 -10.31 7.83
CA GLU A 125 -2.48 -9.85 8.13
C GLU A 125 -3.34 -9.80 6.87
N VAL A 126 -4.64 -10.03 7.05
CA VAL A 126 -5.65 -9.99 5.99
C VAL A 126 -6.72 -8.96 6.34
N LEU A 127 -6.93 -8.02 5.44
CA LEU A 127 -8.06 -7.09 5.48
C LEU A 127 -9.18 -7.63 4.59
N VAL A 128 -10.42 -7.58 5.08
CA VAL A 128 -11.59 -8.02 4.30
C VAL A 128 -12.39 -6.79 3.88
N ILE A 129 -12.61 -6.63 2.57
CA ILE A 129 -13.46 -5.59 1.98
C ILE A 129 -14.47 -6.26 1.04
N ASP A 130 -15.76 -6.08 1.30
CA ASP A 130 -16.86 -6.64 0.50
C ASP A 130 -16.75 -8.17 0.26
N GLY A 131 -16.16 -8.86 1.24
CA GLY A 131 -15.91 -10.30 1.22
C GLY A 131 -14.62 -10.72 0.52
N LEU A 132 -13.90 -9.82 -0.19
CA LEU A 132 -12.57 -10.08 -0.72
C LEU A 132 -11.52 -10.00 0.38
N ARG A 133 -10.59 -10.95 0.36
CA ARG A 133 -9.52 -11.11 1.34
C ARG A 133 -8.23 -10.55 0.78
N LEU A 134 -7.77 -9.46 1.35
CA LEU A 134 -6.60 -8.69 0.91
C LEU A 134 -5.43 -8.96 1.87
N GLY A 135 -4.42 -9.69 1.42
CA GLY A 135 -3.18 -9.90 2.17
C GLY A 135 -2.27 -8.69 2.04
N LEU A 136 -1.80 -8.16 3.16
CA LEU A 136 -1.08 -6.89 3.19
C LEU A 136 0.44 -7.08 3.23
N ALA A 137 1.17 -6.18 2.57
CA ALA A 137 2.63 -6.14 2.53
C ALA A 137 3.14 -4.69 2.48
N VAL A 138 4.33 -4.46 3.03
CA VAL A 138 5.01 -3.17 2.92
C VAL A 138 6.43 -3.38 2.38
N CYS A 139 6.69 -2.83 1.21
CA CYS A 139 7.98 -2.69 0.55
C CYS A 139 8.80 -4.00 0.51
N TYR A 140 9.82 -4.15 1.38
CA TYR A 140 10.70 -5.29 1.38
C TYR A 140 9.97 -6.63 1.63
N ASP A 141 8.80 -6.62 2.28
CA ASP A 141 7.95 -7.81 2.39
C ASP A 141 7.66 -8.42 1.01
N ALA A 142 7.39 -7.59 -0.02
CA ALA A 142 7.10 -8.05 -1.38
C ALA A 142 8.32 -8.66 -2.10
N ALA A 143 9.53 -8.33 -1.65
CA ALA A 143 10.76 -8.93 -2.16
C ALA A 143 11.04 -10.33 -1.59
N VAL A 144 10.40 -10.68 -0.46
CA VAL A 144 10.59 -11.94 0.27
C VAL A 144 9.54 -12.97 -0.12
N PRO A 145 9.90 -14.05 -0.86
CA PRO A 145 8.93 -15.06 -1.29
C PRO A 145 8.19 -15.74 -0.14
N GLU A 146 8.87 -15.92 0.99
CA GLU A 146 8.31 -16.55 2.20
C GLU A 146 7.17 -15.72 2.80
N HIS A 147 7.26 -14.37 2.71
CA HIS A 147 6.18 -13.48 3.13
C HIS A 147 4.95 -13.66 2.24
N ALA A 148 5.14 -13.65 0.92
CA ALA A 148 4.03 -13.84 -0.02
C ALA A 148 3.38 -15.22 0.16
N ALA A 149 4.18 -16.27 0.36
CA ALA A 149 3.68 -17.63 0.60
C ALA A 149 2.89 -17.74 1.92
N ALA A 150 3.43 -17.19 3.01
CA ALA A 150 2.75 -17.20 4.31
C ALA A 150 1.44 -16.40 4.27
N THR A 151 1.42 -15.28 3.55
CA THR A 151 0.23 -14.45 3.36
C THR A 151 -0.81 -15.17 2.49
N ALA A 152 -0.39 -15.81 1.40
CA ALA A 152 -1.26 -16.58 0.52
C ALA A 152 -1.90 -17.78 1.23
N ALA A 153 -1.19 -18.43 2.14
CA ALA A 153 -1.70 -19.53 2.96
C ALA A 153 -2.89 -19.13 3.84
N LEU A 154 -3.11 -17.85 4.06
CA LEU A 154 -4.31 -17.33 4.74
C LEU A 154 -5.54 -17.31 3.83
N GLY A 155 -5.45 -17.74 2.57
CA GLY A 155 -6.57 -17.80 1.63
C GLY A 155 -6.98 -16.39 1.16
N ILE A 156 -6.05 -15.63 0.61
CA ILE A 156 -6.28 -14.29 0.09
C ILE A 156 -6.74 -14.32 -1.37
N ASP A 157 -7.48 -13.29 -1.76
CA ASP A 157 -7.85 -13.03 -3.16
C ASP A 157 -6.85 -12.10 -3.85
N ALA A 158 -6.25 -11.18 -3.08
CA ALA A 158 -5.25 -10.25 -3.59
C ALA A 158 -4.10 -10.05 -2.60
N TYR A 159 -2.88 -9.96 -3.12
CA TYR A 159 -1.67 -9.52 -2.42
C TYR A 159 -1.47 -8.03 -2.66
N VAL A 160 -1.57 -7.21 -1.62
CA VAL A 160 -1.61 -5.75 -1.69
C VAL A 160 -0.36 -5.17 -1.03
N ALA A 161 0.48 -4.51 -1.82
CA ALA A 161 1.77 -3.98 -1.38
C ALA A 161 1.84 -2.46 -1.50
N SER A 162 2.23 -1.80 -0.40
CA SER A 162 2.60 -0.38 -0.33
C SER A 162 4.13 -0.27 -0.33
N THR A 163 4.73 0.36 -1.35
CA THR A 163 6.17 0.24 -1.58
C THR A 163 6.85 1.55 -1.92
N LEU A 164 8.19 1.51 -1.96
CA LEU A 164 9.06 2.48 -2.59
C LEU A 164 10.19 1.73 -3.31
N TYR A 165 10.43 2.05 -4.57
CA TYR A 165 11.56 1.58 -5.36
C TYR A 165 12.36 2.77 -5.87
N GLY A 166 13.69 2.63 -5.92
CA GLY A 166 14.59 3.64 -6.50
C GLY A 166 14.36 3.83 -8.00
N PRO A 167 14.93 4.87 -8.59
CA PRO A 167 14.77 5.18 -10.00
C PRO A 167 15.51 4.18 -10.91
N GLY A 168 15.11 4.16 -12.18
CA GLY A 168 15.79 3.44 -13.24
C GLY A 168 15.15 2.10 -13.63
N PRO A 169 15.50 1.59 -14.83
CA PRO A 169 14.84 0.43 -15.43
C PRO A 169 15.05 -0.86 -14.64
N GLU A 170 16.19 -1.03 -13.98
CA GLU A 170 16.47 -2.20 -13.16
C GLU A 170 15.53 -2.27 -11.94
N GLN A 171 15.34 -1.15 -11.26
CA GLN A 171 14.43 -1.08 -10.12
C GLN A 171 12.96 -1.27 -10.54
N ALA A 172 12.58 -0.71 -11.70
CA ALA A 172 11.27 -0.92 -12.29
C ALA A 172 11.05 -2.42 -12.61
N ALA A 173 12.02 -3.08 -13.25
CA ALA A 173 11.92 -4.51 -13.55
C ALA A 173 11.85 -5.37 -12.28
N ARG A 174 12.60 -5.02 -11.23
CA ARG A 174 12.56 -5.70 -9.93
C ARG A 174 11.19 -5.57 -9.27
N ARG A 175 10.62 -4.35 -9.25
CA ARG A 175 9.26 -4.06 -8.76
C ARG A 175 8.22 -4.94 -9.44
N ASP A 176 8.20 -4.91 -10.77
CA ASP A 176 7.23 -5.67 -11.57
C ASP A 176 7.44 -7.17 -11.41
N GLY A 177 8.69 -7.62 -11.33
CA GLY A 177 9.04 -9.02 -11.09
C GLY A 177 8.57 -9.54 -9.73
N HIS A 178 8.60 -8.72 -8.67
CA HIS A 178 8.08 -9.12 -7.36
C HIS A 178 6.56 -9.37 -7.41
N MET A 179 5.81 -8.47 -8.04
CA MET A 179 4.34 -8.57 -8.12
C MET A 179 3.90 -9.68 -9.07
N ASN A 180 4.54 -9.80 -10.22
CA ASN A 180 4.29 -10.90 -11.16
C ASN A 180 4.54 -12.26 -10.51
N ARG A 181 5.64 -12.41 -9.78
CA ARG A 181 5.94 -13.64 -9.04
C ARG A 181 4.88 -13.95 -7.99
N ALA A 182 4.45 -12.96 -7.20
CA ALA A 182 3.42 -13.15 -6.17
C ALA A 182 2.10 -13.59 -6.81
N ALA A 183 1.68 -12.94 -7.91
CA ALA A 183 0.46 -13.30 -8.64
C ALA A 183 0.51 -14.73 -9.18
N LEU A 184 1.56 -15.07 -9.93
CA LEU A 184 1.72 -16.39 -10.58
C LEU A 184 1.88 -17.54 -9.58
N ALA A 185 2.73 -17.34 -8.55
CA ALA A 185 3.03 -18.41 -7.60
C ALA A 185 1.83 -18.79 -6.75
N HIS A 186 0.89 -17.86 -6.52
CA HIS A 186 -0.21 -18.08 -5.59
C HIS A 186 -1.60 -17.98 -6.25
N GLY A 187 -1.69 -17.67 -7.54
CA GLY A 187 -2.95 -17.56 -8.27
C GLY A 187 -3.84 -16.42 -7.76
N VAL A 188 -3.26 -15.35 -7.24
CA VAL A 188 -3.95 -14.20 -6.63
C VAL A 188 -3.72 -12.92 -7.43
N TRP A 189 -4.60 -11.94 -7.28
CA TRP A 189 -4.32 -10.59 -7.77
C TRP A 189 -3.11 -10.01 -7.03
N ALA A 190 -2.31 -9.21 -7.72
CA ALA A 190 -1.24 -8.45 -7.10
C ALA A 190 -1.50 -6.95 -7.33
N VAL A 191 -1.55 -6.19 -6.25
CA VAL A 191 -1.89 -4.75 -6.24
C VAL A 191 -0.73 -4.01 -5.59
N LEU A 192 -0.10 -3.08 -6.31
CA LEU A 192 1.06 -2.36 -5.81
C LEU A 192 0.91 -0.86 -5.99
N ALA A 193 0.98 -0.13 -4.88
CA ALA A 193 1.23 1.31 -4.89
C ALA A 193 2.69 1.59 -4.55
N THR A 194 3.37 2.41 -5.36
CA THR A 194 4.76 2.79 -5.14
C THR A 194 4.94 4.31 -5.32
N ALA A 195 5.89 4.88 -4.61
CA ALA A 195 6.19 6.30 -4.72
C ALA A 195 6.68 6.68 -6.13
N ALA A 196 6.30 7.87 -6.59
CA ALA A 196 6.77 8.48 -7.83
C ALA A 196 7.31 9.89 -7.53
N GLY A 197 8.37 10.29 -8.22
CA GLY A 197 9.06 11.55 -7.93
C GLY A 197 9.78 11.52 -6.58
N PRO A 198 9.90 12.66 -5.89
CA PRO A 198 10.54 12.75 -4.57
C PRO A 198 9.69 12.08 -3.48
N SER A 199 10.35 11.42 -2.50
CA SER A 199 9.69 10.90 -1.32
C SER A 199 10.64 10.89 -0.12
N GLY A 200 10.40 11.75 0.86
CA GLY A 200 11.26 11.91 2.01
C GLY A 200 12.70 12.21 1.63
N VAL A 201 13.63 11.33 1.99
CA VAL A 201 15.07 11.49 1.69
C VAL A 201 15.44 11.10 0.25
N TYR A 202 14.54 10.49 -0.50
CA TYR A 202 14.77 10.13 -1.90
C TYR A 202 14.37 11.27 -2.83
N ALA A 203 15.34 11.78 -3.60
CA ALA A 203 15.09 12.83 -4.59
C ALA A 203 14.27 12.33 -5.80
N LEU A 204 14.31 11.02 -6.07
CA LEU A 204 13.57 10.39 -7.16
C LEU A 204 13.28 8.93 -6.83
N THR A 205 12.09 8.47 -7.22
CA THR A 205 11.62 7.10 -7.09
C THR A 205 11.06 6.58 -8.42
N SER A 206 10.78 5.28 -8.51
CA SER A 206 10.48 4.64 -9.81
C SER A 206 9.11 4.97 -10.39
N GLY A 207 8.13 5.32 -9.55
CA GLY A 207 6.72 5.27 -9.99
C GLY A 207 6.32 3.86 -10.47
N GLY A 208 5.31 3.77 -11.32
CA GLY A 208 4.86 2.53 -11.93
C GLY A 208 3.97 1.67 -11.03
N SER A 209 3.16 2.30 -10.18
CA SER A 209 2.09 1.62 -9.45
C SER A 209 1.22 0.79 -10.41
N GLY A 210 0.82 -0.42 -10.02
CA GLY A 210 0.12 -1.29 -10.94
C GLY A 210 -0.71 -2.39 -10.27
N ILE A 211 -1.51 -3.07 -11.10
CA ILE A 211 -2.37 -4.19 -10.73
C ILE A 211 -2.15 -5.30 -11.73
N TRP A 212 -1.84 -6.50 -11.24
CA TRP A 212 -1.61 -7.72 -12.04
C TRP A 212 -2.70 -8.74 -11.75
N ALA A 213 -3.20 -9.37 -12.80
CA ALA A 213 -4.14 -10.49 -12.69
C ALA A 213 -3.44 -11.75 -12.14
N PRO A 214 -4.19 -12.77 -11.68
CA PRO A 214 -3.63 -14.02 -11.13
C PRO A 214 -2.72 -14.80 -12.08
N ASP A 215 -2.79 -14.55 -13.39
CA ASP A 215 -1.89 -15.10 -14.41
C ASP A 215 -0.63 -14.27 -14.62
N GLY A 216 -0.39 -13.27 -13.78
CA GLY A 216 0.76 -12.37 -13.87
C GLY A 216 0.63 -11.25 -14.92
N THR A 217 -0.48 -11.20 -15.68
CA THR A 217 -0.68 -10.16 -16.69
C THR A 217 -0.94 -8.81 -16.03
N PRO A 218 -0.19 -7.73 -16.37
CA PRO A 218 -0.51 -6.39 -15.91
C PRO A 218 -1.86 -5.93 -16.49
N THR A 219 -2.81 -5.60 -15.62
CA THR A 219 -4.16 -5.14 -15.97
C THR A 219 -4.23 -3.62 -16.05
N ALA A 220 -3.50 -2.95 -15.15
CA ALA A 220 -3.35 -1.50 -15.13
C ALA A 220 -1.97 -1.15 -14.57
N GLN A 221 -1.29 -0.18 -15.16
CA GLN A 221 0.00 0.29 -14.68
C GLN A 221 0.18 1.79 -14.99
N ALA A 222 0.63 2.56 -13.99
CA ALA A 222 0.99 3.95 -14.14
C ALA A 222 2.38 4.11 -14.75
N GLY A 223 2.66 5.28 -15.29
CA GLY A 223 4.02 5.71 -15.66
C GLY A 223 4.87 6.08 -14.44
N PRO A 224 6.09 6.62 -14.67
CA PRO A 224 6.98 7.04 -13.59
C PRO A 224 6.57 8.36 -12.92
N GLU A 225 5.62 9.09 -13.49
CA GLU A 225 5.26 10.43 -13.05
C GLU A 225 4.36 10.40 -11.80
N PRO A 226 4.51 11.36 -10.87
CA PRO A 226 3.63 11.50 -9.72
C PRO A 226 2.21 11.90 -10.12
N ALA A 227 1.32 12.01 -9.13
CA ALA A 227 -0.10 12.33 -9.23
C ALA A 227 -0.94 11.35 -10.09
N ALA A 228 -0.39 10.22 -10.52
CA ALA A 228 -1.14 9.21 -11.25
C ALA A 228 -2.02 8.35 -10.31
N VAL A 229 -3.19 7.97 -10.84
CA VAL A 229 -4.09 6.98 -10.24
C VAL A 229 -4.53 6.06 -11.36
N VAL A 230 -4.34 4.75 -11.19
CA VAL A 230 -4.83 3.74 -12.12
C VAL A 230 -5.71 2.73 -11.42
N THR A 231 -6.70 2.18 -12.12
CA THR A 231 -7.73 1.33 -11.56
C THR A 231 -7.90 0.04 -12.32
N ALA A 232 -8.29 -1.02 -11.62
CA ALA A 232 -8.76 -2.27 -12.22
C ALA A 232 -9.82 -2.92 -11.33
N THR A 233 -10.63 -3.81 -11.91
CA THR A 233 -11.53 -4.66 -11.14
C THR A 233 -10.79 -5.86 -10.62
N VAL A 234 -10.78 -6.03 -9.30
CA VAL A 234 -10.21 -7.17 -8.57
C VAL A 234 -11.36 -8.06 -8.09
N GLY A 235 -11.30 -9.33 -8.42
CA GLY A 235 -12.32 -10.31 -8.04
C GLY A 235 -11.76 -11.40 -7.13
N PRO A 236 -12.60 -12.39 -6.76
CA PRO A 236 -12.13 -13.57 -6.04
C PRO A 236 -11.03 -14.28 -6.82
N ALA A 237 -9.98 -14.70 -6.12
CA ALA A 237 -9.01 -15.63 -6.68
C ALA A 237 -9.73 -16.93 -7.06
N ARG A 238 -9.35 -17.54 -8.19
CA ARG A 238 -9.88 -18.87 -8.52
C ARG A 238 -9.34 -19.84 -7.47
N PRO A 239 -10.19 -20.74 -6.92
CA PRO A 239 -9.67 -21.79 -6.08
C PRO A 239 -8.60 -22.55 -6.87
N GLY A 240 -7.39 -22.63 -6.29
CA GLY A 240 -6.26 -23.32 -6.91
C GLY A 240 -6.65 -24.77 -7.25
N HIS A 241 -6.28 -25.19 -8.45
CA HIS A 241 -6.37 -26.58 -8.88
C HIS A 241 -5.34 -27.43 -8.12
#